data_b868d74bab3e14eb4925e4b69955ed81
#
_entry.id   b868d74bab3e14eb4925e4b69955ed81
#
_cell.length_a   1.000
_cell.length_b   1.000
_cell.length_c   1.000
_cell.angle_alpha   90.00
_cell.angle_beta   90.00
_cell.angle_gamma   90.00
#
_symmetry.space_group_name_H-M   'P 1'
#
loop_
_entity.id
_entity.type
_entity.pdbx_description
1 polymer ?
#
loop_
_entity_poly.entity_id
_entity_poly.type
_entity_poly.pdbx_seq_one_letter_code
_entity_poly.pdbx_strand_id
1 'polypeptide(L)'
;MVLLVAISLIGAGCVQQEDGTDTELKEVTVGYVLWDGEIASTNVIEQVLEKKGYDVEIIAVDAGALYLGVAQGDFDFTTSAWLPITQENYWNKYGDQLVSVRNNLENCPSGLVVPAYVEIDSIAELNENKEMFDGDIIGIDPGAGVMQNTENVIEVYGLDYKLVSSSSAGMTAQLRKAIDDEEPIVVTLWSPHWVFGRWDLKYLDDPQGVFGQADNVETLARTGLEADMPEVYDVLTRFHWTHEDIQSVMHDMESGMAPEDAAAKWIENNPEKVNEWLGEE
;
A
#
# COMPACT_ATOMS: atom_id res chain seq x y z
N MET A 1 -26.24 46.69 -74.01
CA MET A 1 -25.37 45.80 -73.25
C MET A 1 -25.14 46.46 -71.88
N VAL A 2 -26.00 46.18 -70.93
CA VAL A 2 -25.99 46.79 -69.62
C VAL A 2 -25.43 45.75 -68.61
N LEU A 3 -24.32 46.09 -67.98
CA LEU A 3 -23.67 45.29 -67.01
C LEU A 3 -24.25 45.59 -65.64
N LEU A 4 -24.97 44.62 -65.02
CA LEU A 4 -25.43 44.66 -63.64
C LEU A 4 -24.32 44.17 -62.73
N VAL A 5 -23.79 45.02 -61.82
CA VAL A 5 -22.91 44.68 -60.73
C VAL A 5 -23.74 44.39 -59.51
N ALA A 6 -23.69 43.13 -59.07
CA ALA A 6 -24.29 42.70 -57.82
C ALA A 6 -23.30 42.93 -56.70
N ILE A 7 -23.65 43.75 -55.72
CA ILE A 7 -22.85 43.96 -54.47
C ILE A 7 -23.36 42.95 -53.46
N SER A 8 -22.51 41.96 -53.10
CA SER A 8 -22.78 41.03 -51.99
C SER A 8 -22.29 41.63 -50.68
N LEU A 9 -23.20 41.93 -49.77
CA LEU A 9 -22.88 42.23 -48.36
C LEU A 9 -22.43 40.98 -47.65
N ILE A 10 -21.16 40.94 -47.24
CA ILE A 10 -20.65 39.94 -46.34
C ILE A 10 -20.95 40.41 -44.93
N GLY A 11 -21.90 39.75 -44.26
CA GLY A 11 -22.14 39.90 -42.81
C GLY A 11 -21.01 39.26 -42.03
N ALA A 12 -20.23 40.07 -41.32
CA ALA A 12 -19.27 39.60 -40.35
C ALA A 12 -20.02 39.06 -39.12
N GLY A 13 -20.21 37.74 -39.07
CA GLY A 13 -20.61 37.02 -37.86
C GLY A 13 -19.40 36.95 -36.92
N CYS A 14 -19.47 37.65 -35.79
CA CYS A 14 -18.55 37.40 -34.70
C CYS A 14 -18.82 35.97 -34.18
N VAL A 15 -17.96 35.03 -34.52
CA VAL A 15 -17.85 33.78 -33.81
C VAL A 15 -17.17 34.11 -32.48
N GLN A 16 -17.96 34.09 -31.41
CA GLN A 16 -17.41 34.05 -30.05
C GLN A 16 -16.71 32.70 -29.92
N GLN A 17 -15.40 32.74 -29.96
CA GLN A 17 -14.55 31.62 -29.58
C GLN A 17 -14.70 31.52 -28.06
N GLU A 18 -15.45 30.53 -27.60
CA GLU A 18 -15.36 30.09 -26.21
C GLU A 18 -13.92 29.59 -26.03
N ASP A 19 -13.11 30.35 -25.31
CA ASP A 19 -11.87 29.87 -24.74
C ASP A 19 -12.25 28.80 -23.72
N GLY A 20 -12.45 27.58 -24.20
CA GLY A 20 -12.34 26.39 -23.38
C GLY A 20 -10.85 26.27 -23.00
N THR A 21 -10.48 26.81 -21.84
CA THR A 21 -9.26 26.41 -21.19
C THR A 21 -9.46 24.95 -20.81
N ASP A 22 -9.10 24.03 -21.69
CA ASP A 22 -8.71 22.68 -21.31
C ASP A 22 -7.54 22.87 -20.33
N THR A 23 -7.85 22.93 -19.04
CA THR A 23 -6.83 22.88 -18.01
C THR A 23 -6.34 21.44 -18.04
N GLU A 24 -5.24 21.20 -18.73
CA GLU A 24 -4.56 19.91 -18.75
C GLU A 24 -4.27 19.58 -17.28
N LEU A 25 -4.89 18.52 -16.77
CA LEU A 25 -4.68 18.08 -15.39
C LEU A 25 -3.22 17.67 -15.24
N LYS A 26 -2.61 18.03 -14.13
CA LYS A 26 -1.24 17.58 -13.85
C LYS A 26 -1.29 16.10 -13.48
N GLU A 27 -0.53 15.31 -14.22
CA GLU A 27 -0.39 13.88 -13.97
C GLU A 27 0.45 13.62 -12.72
N VAL A 28 0.04 12.63 -11.92
CA VAL A 28 0.77 12.11 -10.74
C VAL A 28 0.80 10.59 -10.85
N THR A 29 1.98 10.01 -10.72
CA THR A 29 2.14 8.55 -10.79
C THR A 29 2.49 7.98 -9.42
N VAL A 30 1.67 7.05 -8.92
CA VAL A 30 1.84 6.42 -7.61
C VAL A 30 2.18 4.93 -7.78
N GLY A 31 3.35 4.52 -7.30
CA GLY A 31 3.71 3.11 -7.24
C GLY A 31 3.17 2.45 -5.97
N TYR A 32 2.71 1.20 -6.06
CA TYR A 32 2.30 0.43 -4.88
C TYR A 32 2.48 -1.08 -5.06
N VAL A 33 2.36 -1.84 -3.97
CA VAL A 33 2.39 -3.30 -3.95
C VAL A 33 0.98 -3.86 -3.72
N LEU A 34 0.71 -5.08 -4.22
CA LEU A 34 -0.61 -5.72 -4.10
C LEU A 34 -0.79 -6.39 -2.73
N TRP A 35 -0.59 -5.62 -1.66
CA TRP A 35 -0.92 -6.01 -0.29
C TRP A 35 -2.14 -5.22 0.16
N ASP A 36 -2.97 -5.82 1.00
CA ASP A 36 -4.32 -5.29 1.29
C ASP A 36 -4.30 -3.87 1.85
N GLY A 37 -3.38 -3.55 2.75
CA GLY A 37 -3.22 -2.20 3.31
C GLY A 37 -2.76 -1.18 2.27
N GLU A 38 -1.83 -1.56 1.40
CA GLU A 38 -1.27 -0.71 0.36
C GLU A 38 -2.28 -0.47 -0.76
N ILE A 39 -3.09 -1.47 -1.12
CA ILE A 39 -4.22 -1.28 -2.04
C ILE A 39 -5.20 -0.26 -1.44
N ALA A 40 -5.56 -0.42 -0.17
CA ALA A 40 -6.47 0.51 0.52
C ALA A 40 -5.90 1.94 0.54
N SER A 41 -4.65 2.10 0.96
CA SER A 41 -3.98 3.39 1.11
C SER A 41 -3.81 4.12 -0.21
N THR A 42 -3.42 3.39 -1.26
CA THR A 42 -3.20 3.96 -2.58
C THR A 42 -4.50 4.44 -3.22
N ASN A 43 -5.59 3.65 -3.15
CA ASN A 43 -6.89 4.09 -3.67
C ASN A 43 -7.48 5.28 -2.91
N VAL A 44 -7.18 5.43 -1.61
CA VAL A 44 -7.62 6.60 -0.86
C VAL A 44 -6.84 7.84 -1.25
N ILE A 45 -5.49 7.78 -1.30
CA ILE A 45 -4.68 8.96 -1.65
C ILE A 45 -4.87 9.37 -3.12
N GLU A 46 -5.07 8.42 -4.04
CA GLU A 46 -5.46 8.66 -5.42
C GLU A 46 -6.67 9.61 -5.48
N GLN A 47 -7.80 9.20 -4.88
CA GLN A 47 -9.04 9.97 -4.90
C GLN A 47 -8.94 11.30 -4.13
N VAL A 48 -8.11 11.38 -3.10
CA VAL A 48 -7.83 12.66 -2.40
C VAL A 48 -7.12 13.64 -3.33
N LEU A 49 -6.13 13.18 -4.10
CA LEU A 49 -5.42 14.02 -5.07
C LEU A 49 -6.30 14.37 -6.29
N GLU A 50 -7.16 13.46 -6.74
CA GLU A 50 -8.16 13.74 -7.78
C GLU A 50 -9.14 14.84 -7.35
N LYS A 51 -9.59 14.86 -6.09
CA LYS A 51 -10.40 15.98 -5.54
C LYS A 51 -9.66 17.32 -5.60
N LYS A 52 -8.33 17.30 -5.56
CA LYS A 52 -7.48 18.48 -5.71
C LYS A 52 -7.25 18.87 -7.18
N GLY A 53 -7.73 18.06 -8.13
CA GLY A 53 -7.68 18.34 -9.56
C GLY A 53 -6.44 17.77 -10.26
N TYR A 54 -5.87 16.70 -9.75
CA TYR A 54 -4.81 15.93 -10.41
C TYR A 54 -5.39 14.75 -11.18
N ASP A 55 -4.70 14.32 -12.22
CA ASP A 55 -4.91 13.03 -12.89
C ASP A 55 -3.93 12.04 -12.29
N VAL A 56 -4.43 11.02 -11.58
CA VAL A 56 -3.57 10.13 -10.80
C VAL A 56 -3.56 8.74 -11.41
N GLU A 57 -2.36 8.29 -11.80
CA GLU A 57 -2.14 6.92 -12.27
C GLU A 57 -1.54 6.08 -11.13
N ILE A 58 -2.21 4.99 -10.76
CA ILE A 58 -1.69 4.04 -9.77
C ILE A 58 -1.14 2.79 -10.47
N ILE A 59 0.10 2.39 -10.14
CA ILE A 59 0.80 1.30 -10.82
C ILE A 59 1.25 0.25 -9.81
N ALA A 60 0.69 -0.95 -9.94
CA ALA A 60 1.06 -2.09 -9.10
C ALA A 60 2.37 -2.73 -9.58
N VAL A 61 3.32 -2.86 -8.65
CA VAL A 61 4.63 -3.50 -8.90
C VAL A 61 5.05 -4.31 -7.67
N ASP A 62 6.15 -5.08 -7.78
CA ASP A 62 6.77 -5.68 -6.59
C ASP A 62 7.59 -4.66 -5.78
N ALA A 63 7.92 -4.99 -4.52
CA ALA A 63 8.59 -4.07 -3.60
C ALA A 63 9.95 -3.57 -4.12
N GLY A 64 10.73 -4.42 -4.81
CA GLY A 64 12.01 -4.02 -5.37
C GLY A 64 11.87 -3.02 -6.52
N ALA A 65 10.91 -3.23 -7.40
CA ALA A 65 10.58 -2.30 -8.49
C ALA A 65 9.97 -1.00 -7.96
N LEU A 66 9.18 -1.06 -6.87
CA LEU A 66 8.61 0.11 -6.22
C LEU A 66 9.70 1.09 -5.76
N TYR A 67 10.65 0.62 -4.94
CA TYR A 67 11.73 1.47 -4.45
C TYR A 67 12.61 2.02 -5.57
N LEU A 68 12.91 1.18 -6.57
CA LEU A 68 13.68 1.61 -7.74
C LEU A 68 12.94 2.68 -8.55
N GLY A 69 11.63 2.46 -8.79
CA GLY A 69 10.81 3.38 -9.58
C GLY A 69 10.69 4.76 -8.94
N VAL A 70 10.45 4.83 -7.61
CA VAL A 70 10.44 6.12 -6.90
C VAL A 70 11.83 6.77 -6.92
N ALA A 71 12.91 6.00 -6.72
CA ALA A 71 14.28 6.53 -6.75
C ALA A 71 14.69 7.07 -8.13
N GLN A 72 14.17 6.48 -9.21
CA GLN A 72 14.44 6.92 -10.59
C GLN A 72 13.48 7.99 -11.11
N GLY A 73 12.36 8.21 -10.37
CA GLY A 73 11.32 9.17 -10.76
C GLY A 73 10.31 8.61 -11.76
N ASP A 74 10.25 7.28 -11.91
CA ASP A 74 9.18 6.61 -12.67
C ASP A 74 7.85 6.68 -11.91
N PHE A 75 7.91 6.77 -10.58
CA PHE A 75 6.80 7.08 -9.69
C PHE A 75 7.11 8.35 -8.90
N ASP A 76 6.11 9.20 -8.70
CA ASP A 76 6.26 10.42 -7.92
C ASP A 76 6.39 10.12 -6.42
N PHE A 77 5.60 9.15 -5.93
CA PHE A 77 5.64 8.72 -4.54
C PHE A 77 5.04 7.31 -4.35
N THR A 78 5.16 6.83 -3.12
CA THR A 78 4.45 5.65 -2.59
C THR A 78 4.05 5.89 -1.14
N THR A 79 2.98 5.23 -0.69
CA THR A 79 2.55 5.22 0.72
C THR A 79 2.86 3.89 1.42
N SER A 80 3.75 3.07 0.86
CA SER A 80 3.87 1.63 1.14
C SER A 80 5.25 1.23 1.72
N ALA A 81 5.99 2.14 2.35
CA ALA A 81 7.33 1.82 2.87
C ALA A 81 7.30 1.41 4.34
N TRP A 82 7.62 0.15 4.63
CA TRP A 82 7.67 -0.44 5.98
C TRP A 82 9.07 -0.30 6.58
N LEU A 83 9.27 0.72 7.40
CA LEU A 83 10.57 1.12 7.92
C LEU A 83 10.54 1.30 9.47
N PRO A 84 11.66 1.10 10.16
CA PRO A 84 13.02 0.94 9.59
C PRO A 84 13.46 -0.50 9.33
N ILE A 85 12.65 -1.53 9.68
CA ILE A 85 13.14 -2.92 9.79
C ILE A 85 12.74 -3.77 8.59
N THR A 86 11.44 -3.89 8.32
CA THR A 86 10.93 -4.86 7.31
C THR A 86 11.50 -4.62 5.92
N GLN A 87 11.69 -3.37 5.51
CA GLN A 87 12.25 -3.03 4.20
C GLN A 87 13.62 -2.32 4.28
N GLU A 88 14.38 -2.59 5.36
CA GLU A 88 15.72 -2.03 5.59
C GLU A 88 16.65 -2.19 4.39
N ASN A 89 16.65 -3.35 3.74
CA ASN A 89 17.48 -3.66 2.58
C ASN A 89 17.20 -2.74 1.39
N TYR A 90 15.95 -2.38 1.13
CA TYR A 90 15.58 -1.42 0.08
C TYR A 90 15.95 -0.01 0.47
N TRP A 91 15.71 0.37 1.74
CA TRP A 91 16.11 1.66 2.27
C TRP A 91 17.63 1.85 2.21
N ASN A 92 18.41 0.87 2.63
CA ASN A 92 19.88 0.92 2.54
C ASN A 92 20.38 1.04 1.11
N LYS A 93 19.64 0.55 0.11
CA LYS A 93 20.03 0.61 -1.28
C LYS A 93 19.63 1.89 -1.99
N TYR A 94 18.47 2.44 -1.67
CA TYR A 94 17.86 3.54 -2.43
C TYR A 94 17.58 4.79 -1.59
N GLY A 95 17.67 4.73 -0.26
CA GLY A 95 17.26 5.80 0.65
C GLY A 95 17.93 7.16 0.37
N ASP A 96 19.20 7.17 -0.06
CA ASP A 96 19.89 8.41 -0.45
C ASP A 96 19.27 9.12 -1.68
N GLN A 97 18.40 8.45 -2.42
CA GLN A 97 17.73 8.94 -3.62
C GLN A 97 16.24 9.23 -3.37
N LEU A 98 15.78 9.02 -2.15
CA LEU A 98 14.38 9.13 -1.75
C LEU A 98 14.19 10.21 -0.69
N VAL A 99 12.99 10.71 -0.59
CA VAL A 99 12.56 11.60 0.49
C VAL A 99 11.55 10.86 1.35
N SER A 100 11.88 10.60 2.63
CA SER A 100 10.89 10.21 3.63
C SER A 100 10.07 11.44 3.99
N VAL A 101 8.79 11.44 3.60
CA VAL A 101 7.90 12.58 3.78
C VAL A 101 7.26 12.54 5.16
N ARG A 102 6.70 11.38 5.54
CA ARG A 102 5.99 11.19 6.80
C ARG A 102 5.72 9.72 7.09
N ASN A 103 5.66 9.37 8.38
CA ASN A 103 4.97 8.15 8.82
C ASN A 103 3.47 8.35 8.60
N ASN A 104 2.88 7.61 7.68
CA ASN A 104 1.45 7.67 7.41
C ASN A 104 0.63 6.69 8.28
N LEU A 105 1.29 5.64 8.80
CA LEU A 105 0.71 4.70 9.75
C LEU A 105 1.79 4.24 10.73
N GLU A 106 1.50 4.24 12.04
CA GLU A 106 2.47 3.93 13.08
C GLU A 106 2.19 2.58 13.75
N ASN A 107 3.26 1.98 14.31
CA ASN A 107 3.20 0.76 15.13
C ASN A 107 2.63 -0.45 14.38
N CYS A 108 3.31 -0.83 13.30
CA CYS A 108 2.94 -1.90 12.38
C CYS A 108 3.88 -3.12 12.55
N PRO A 109 3.56 -4.08 13.43
CA PRO A 109 4.38 -5.29 13.60
C PRO A 109 4.20 -6.23 12.42
N SER A 110 5.27 -6.98 12.10
CA SER A 110 5.28 -8.12 11.20
C SER A 110 5.89 -9.34 11.87
N GLY A 111 5.52 -10.56 11.45
CA GLY A 111 6.04 -11.77 12.07
C GLY A 111 5.40 -13.05 11.57
N LEU A 112 5.67 -14.14 12.27
CA LEU A 112 5.01 -15.42 12.06
C LEU A 112 3.72 -15.48 12.89
N VAL A 113 2.64 -15.90 12.26
CA VAL A 113 1.30 -15.94 12.84
C VAL A 113 0.70 -17.33 12.66
N VAL A 114 0.01 -17.79 13.67
CA VAL A 114 -0.76 -19.05 13.69
C VAL A 114 -2.19 -18.80 14.15
N PRO A 115 -3.17 -19.66 13.81
CA PRO A 115 -4.48 -19.65 14.44
C PRO A 115 -4.37 -19.86 15.97
N ALA A 116 -5.21 -19.17 16.75
CA ALA A 116 -5.12 -19.21 18.21
C ALA A 116 -5.32 -20.61 18.82
N TYR A 117 -5.98 -21.53 18.09
CA TYR A 117 -6.14 -22.93 18.52
C TYR A 117 -4.86 -23.77 18.41
N VAL A 118 -3.82 -23.28 17.76
CA VAL A 118 -2.51 -23.96 17.66
C VAL A 118 -1.76 -23.79 18.99
N GLU A 119 -1.32 -24.91 19.59
CA GLU A 119 -0.79 -24.93 20.96
C GLU A 119 0.72 -24.63 21.08
N ILE A 120 1.25 -23.76 20.20
CA ILE A 120 2.60 -23.19 20.35
C ILE A 120 2.51 -21.67 20.48
N ASP A 121 3.43 -21.08 21.23
CA ASP A 121 3.44 -19.64 21.49
C ASP A 121 4.71 -18.94 20.99
N SER A 122 5.73 -19.70 20.59
CA SER A 122 7.03 -19.15 20.22
C SER A 122 7.62 -19.78 18.95
N ILE A 123 8.34 -18.96 18.18
CA ILE A 123 9.18 -19.43 17.05
C ILE A 123 10.16 -20.53 17.47
N ALA A 124 10.66 -20.47 18.71
CA ALA A 124 11.58 -21.48 19.23
C ALA A 124 10.99 -22.90 19.33
N GLU A 125 9.65 -23.00 19.35
CA GLU A 125 8.94 -24.29 19.44
C GLU A 125 8.67 -24.94 18.08
N LEU A 126 8.89 -24.22 16.97
CA LEU A 126 8.54 -24.69 15.63
C LEU A 126 9.25 -26.00 15.27
N ASN A 127 10.55 -26.17 15.56
CA ASN A 127 11.28 -27.40 15.20
C ASN A 127 10.74 -28.66 15.90
N GLU A 128 10.30 -28.52 17.16
CA GLU A 128 9.73 -29.63 17.93
C GLU A 128 8.33 -30.01 17.41
N ASN A 129 7.66 -29.08 16.74
CA ASN A 129 6.30 -29.22 16.20
C ASN A 129 6.26 -29.23 14.66
N LYS A 130 7.41 -29.51 14.00
CA LYS A 130 7.56 -29.42 12.54
C LYS A 130 6.51 -30.22 11.77
N GLU A 131 6.20 -31.43 12.22
CA GLU A 131 5.25 -32.32 11.55
C GLU A 131 3.82 -31.75 11.56
N MET A 132 3.49 -30.89 12.54
CA MET A 132 2.19 -30.21 12.64
C MET A 132 1.95 -29.26 11.46
N PHE A 133 3.02 -28.70 10.89
CA PHE A 133 2.98 -27.70 9.82
C PHE A 133 3.55 -28.24 8.50
N ASP A 134 3.72 -29.56 8.36
CA ASP A 134 4.39 -30.20 7.21
C ASP A 134 5.80 -29.65 6.91
N GLY A 135 6.40 -28.93 7.87
CA GLY A 135 7.67 -28.25 7.71
C GLY A 135 7.63 -27.03 6.79
N ASP A 136 6.46 -26.45 6.56
CA ASP A 136 6.25 -25.29 5.70
C ASP A 136 5.85 -24.04 6.50
N ILE A 137 6.42 -22.89 6.14
CA ILE A 137 5.95 -21.55 6.52
C ILE A 137 5.37 -20.94 5.25
N ILE A 138 4.10 -20.58 5.28
CA ILE A 138 3.42 -20.00 4.11
C ILE A 138 3.65 -18.49 4.10
N GLY A 139 4.36 -18.04 3.10
CA GLY A 139 4.70 -16.64 2.90
C GLY A 139 3.94 -15.99 1.75
N ILE A 140 4.39 -14.79 1.40
CA ILE A 140 3.85 -13.96 0.33
C ILE A 140 4.84 -13.84 -0.83
N ASP A 141 4.85 -12.71 -1.51
CA ASP A 141 5.72 -12.42 -2.66
C ASP A 141 7.20 -12.50 -2.25
N PRO A 142 8.07 -13.16 -3.05
CA PRO A 142 9.47 -13.40 -2.69
C PRO A 142 10.29 -12.13 -2.41
N GLY A 143 9.89 -10.99 -2.98
CA GLY A 143 10.54 -9.69 -2.77
C GLY A 143 10.06 -8.92 -1.54
N ALA A 144 9.05 -9.41 -0.82
CA ALA A 144 8.55 -8.74 0.37
C ALA A 144 9.57 -8.78 1.51
N GLY A 145 9.66 -7.68 2.27
CA GLY A 145 10.60 -7.60 3.39
C GLY A 145 10.34 -8.65 4.48
N VAL A 146 9.07 -8.93 4.79
CA VAL A 146 8.70 -9.98 5.75
C VAL A 146 9.19 -11.38 5.34
N MET A 147 9.30 -11.65 4.04
CA MET A 147 9.89 -12.89 3.53
C MET A 147 11.38 -12.96 3.83
N GLN A 148 12.12 -11.88 3.60
CA GLN A 148 13.56 -11.81 3.91
C GLN A 148 13.80 -11.92 5.42
N ASN A 149 12.97 -11.27 6.24
CA ASN A 149 13.04 -11.41 7.69
C ASN A 149 12.73 -12.85 8.12
N THR A 150 11.79 -13.52 7.46
CA THR A 150 11.49 -14.94 7.74
C THR A 150 12.63 -15.87 7.33
N GLU A 151 13.32 -15.61 6.23
CA GLU A 151 14.55 -16.33 5.86
C GLU A 151 15.62 -16.17 6.94
N ASN A 152 15.80 -14.95 7.48
CA ASN A 152 16.71 -14.71 8.61
C ASN A 152 16.25 -15.45 9.88
N VAL A 153 14.96 -15.51 10.16
CA VAL A 153 14.40 -16.29 11.28
C VAL A 153 14.73 -17.78 11.13
N ILE A 154 14.52 -18.33 9.94
CA ILE A 154 14.85 -19.74 9.66
C ILE A 154 16.34 -20.01 9.93
N GLU A 155 17.24 -19.13 9.52
CA GLU A 155 18.68 -19.26 9.74
C GLU A 155 19.05 -19.12 11.23
N VAL A 156 18.60 -18.05 11.88
CA VAL A 156 18.96 -17.69 13.27
C VAL A 156 18.43 -18.72 14.26
N TYR A 157 17.21 -19.20 14.08
CA TYR A 157 16.62 -20.25 14.93
C TYR A 157 17.02 -21.67 14.51
N GLY A 158 17.70 -21.83 13.37
CA GLY A 158 18.05 -23.13 12.81
C GLY A 158 16.81 -23.97 12.51
N LEU A 159 15.76 -23.35 11.95
CA LEU A 159 14.50 -24.04 11.64
C LEU A 159 14.69 -24.98 10.45
N ASP A 160 14.22 -26.22 10.59
CA ASP A 160 14.13 -27.17 9.49
C ASP A 160 12.78 -27.02 8.76
N TYR A 161 12.56 -25.81 8.26
CA TYR A 161 11.34 -25.38 7.56
C TYR A 161 11.65 -24.83 6.18
N LYS A 162 10.68 -24.94 5.30
CA LYS A 162 10.70 -24.32 3.98
C LYS A 162 9.78 -23.10 3.99
N LEU A 163 10.31 -21.95 3.59
CA LEU A 163 9.49 -20.79 3.30
C LEU A 163 8.86 -20.94 1.89
N VAL A 164 7.55 -21.09 1.87
CA VAL A 164 6.77 -21.28 0.64
C VAL A 164 6.28 -19.94 0.14
N SER A 165 6.85 -19.47 -0.96
CA SER A 165 6.41 -18.21 -1.59
C SER A 165 5.02 -18.34 -2.21
N SER A 166 4.22 -17.29 -2.09
CA SER A 166 2.88 -17.17 -2.64
C SER A 166 2.63 -15.72 -3.10
N SER A 167 1.46 -15.20 -2.89
CA SER A 167 1.10 -13.78 -2.88
C SER A 167 0.32 -13.48 -1.61
N SER A 168 0.06 -12.20 -1.25
CA SER A 168 -0.80 -11.86 -0.11
C SER A 168 -2.14 -12.57 -0.18
N ALA A 169 -2.82 -12.50 -1.32
CA ALA A 169 -4.08 -13.21 -1.55
C ALA A 169 -3.95 -14.74 -1.49
N GLY A 170 -2.84 -15.31 -1.97
CA GLY A 170 -2.59 -16.75 -1.93
C GLY A 170 -2.32 -17.26 -0.52
N MET A 171 -1.57 -16.51 0.29
CA MET A 171 -1.32 -16.82 1.70
C MET A 171 -2.62 -16.76 2.51
N THR A 172 -3.41 -15.70 2.36
CA THR A 172 -4.71 -15.56 3.06
C THR A 172 -5.72 -16.62 2.66
N ALA A 173 -5.72 -17.07 1.40
CA ALA A 173 -6.56 -18.19 0.94
C ALA A 173 -6.16 -19.51 1.61
N GLN A 174 -4.86 -19.78 1.78
CA GLN A 174 -4.36 -20.97 2.50
C GLN A 174 -4.67 -20.88 3.99
N LEU A 175 -4.49 -19.70 4.60
CA LEU A 175 -4.87 -19.46 6.00
C LEU A 175 -6.35 -19.71 6.24
N ARG A 176 -7.22 -19.18 5.35
CA ARG A 176 -8.68 -19.44 5.40
C ARG A 176 -8.99 -20.92 5.36
N LYS A 177 -8.41 -21.64 4.37
CA LYS A 177 -8.63 -23.06 4.20
C LYS A 177 -8.23 -23.83 5.46
N ALA A 178 -7.05 -23.57 6.01
CA ALA A 178 -6.57 -24.24 7.22
C ALA A 178 -7.50 -23.98 8.41
N ILE A 179 -7.99 -22.74 8.58
CA ILE A 179 -8.94 -22.40 9.66
C ILE A 179 -10.28 -23.11 9.46
N ASP A 180 -10.82 -23.14 8.23
CA ASP A 180 -12.08 -23.82 7.91
C ASP A 180 -12.00 -25.34 8.14
N ASP A 181 -10.82 -25.92 7.94
CA ASP A 181 -10.54 -27.36 8.16
C ASP A 181 -10.03 -27.66 9.59
N GLU A 182 -9.86 -26.65 10.46
CA GLU A 182 -9.24 -26.75 11.80
C GLU A 182 -7.83 -27.35 11.76
N GLU A 183 -7.09 -27.12 10.65
CA GLU A 183 -5.71 -27.58 10.46
C GLU A 183 -4.69 -26.54 10.95
N PRO A 184 -3.56 -26.95 11.55
CA PRO A 184 -2.48 -26.02 11.90
C PRO A 184 -1.84 -25.42 10.65
N ILE A 185 -1.51 -24.13 10.74
CA ILE A 185 -0.75 -23.42 9.71
C ILE A 185 0.10 -22.32 10.36
N VAL A 186 1.27 -22.06 9.82
CA VAL A 186 2.08 -20.88 10.15
C VAL A 186 2.29 -20.04 8.90
N VAL A 187 1.99 -18.75 9.02
CA VAL A 187 2.04 -17.79 7.90
C VAL A 187 2.91 -16.58 8.26
N THR A 188 3.46 -15.92 7.24
CA THR A 188 4.00 -14.56 7.41
C THR A 188 2.85 -13.56 7.38
N LEU A 189 2.78 -12.65 8.35
CA LEU A 189 1.69 -11.68 8.43
C LEU A 189 2.15 -10.38 9.10
N TRP A 190 1.33 -9.35 9.03
CA TRP A 190 1.58 -8.04 9.63
C TRP A 190 0.28 -7.41 10.12
N SER A 191 0.40 -6.38 10.95
CA SER A 191 -0.75 -5.59 11.41
C SER A 191 -0.54 -4.11 11.07
N PRO A 192 -1.62 -3.39 10.67
CA PRO A 192 -2.99 -3.87 10.56
C PRO A 192 -3.25 -4.75 9.34
N HIS A 193 -4.10 -5.75 9.50
CA HIS A 193 -4.60 -6.59 8.42
C HIS A 193 -6.02 -7.08 8.76
N TRP A 194 -6.90 -7.16 7.76
CA TRP A 194 -8.30 -7.53 7.95
C TRP A 194 -8.51 -8.92 8.58
N VAL A 195 -7.56 -9.84 8.38
CA VAL A 195 -7.62 -11.21 8.91
C VAL A 195 -7.74 -11.28 10.42
N PHE A 196 -7.11 -10.33 11.15
CA PHE A 196 -7.19 -10.25 12.62
C PHE A 196 -8.57 -9.82 13.11
N GLY A 197 -9.35 -9.13 12.29
CA GLY A 197 -10.75 -8.81 12.58
C GLY A 197 -11.72 -9.96 12.30
N ARG A 198 -11.27 -10.94 11.51
CA ARG A 198 -12.10 -12.05 11.05
C ARG A 198 -11.86 -13.34 11.81
N TRP A 199 -10.60 -13.65 12.16
CA TRP A 199 -10.20 -14.89 12.80
C TRP A 199 -9.41 -14.63 14.06
N ASP A 200 -9.47 -15.57 15.00
CA ASP A 200 -8.65 -15.55 16.21
C ASP A 200 -7.26 -16.07 15.88
N LEU A 201 -6.31 -15.14 15.75
CA LEU A 201 -4.93 -15.37 15.35
C LEU A 201 -3.98 -14.84 16.41
N LYS A 202 -2.78 -15.43 16.48
CA LYS A 202 -1.71 -14.95 17.36
C LYS A 202 -0.37 -14.93 16.65
N TYR A 203 0.43 -13.90 16.93
CA TYR A 203 1.85 -13.90 16.62
C TYR A 203 2.58 -14.92 17.49
N LEU A 204 3.56 -15.60 16.91
CA LEU A 204 4.53 -16.35 17.68
C LEU A 204 5.56 -15.39 18.28
N ASP A 205 5.87 -15.58 19.58
CA ASP A 205 6.91 -14.82 20.25
C ASP A 205 8.27 -15.04 19.55
N ASP A 206 9.00 -13.95 19.36
CA ASP A 206 10.36 -13.93 18.80
C ASP A 206 11.41 -13.61 19.89
N PRO A 207 11.81 -14.56 20.74
CA PRO A 207 12.75 -14.31 21.83
C PRO A 207 14.16 -13.91 21.37
N GLN A 208 14.54 -14.12 20.10
CA GLN A 208 15.79 -13.65 19.54
C GLN A 208 15.70 -12.27 18.88
N GLY A 209 14.48 -11.75 18.73
CA GLY A 209 14.23 -10.40 18.22
C GLY A 209 14.59 -10.21 16.74
N VAL A 210 14.49 -11.25 15.93
CA VAL A 210 14.87 -11.20 14.49
C VAL A 210 13.92 -10.35 13.68
N PHE A 211 12.61 -10.37 13.99
CA PHE A 211 11.63 -9.48 13.39
C PHE A 211 11.74 -8.03 13.90
N GLY A 212 12.45 -7.82 15.02
CA GLY A 212 12.69 -6.50 15.59
C GLY A 212 11.48 -5.88 16.28
N GLN A 213 11.45 -4.54 16.27
CA GLN A 213 10.33 -3.74 16.79
C GLN A 213 9.29 -3.53 15.67
N ALA A 214 8.09 -3.08 16.03
CA ALA A 214 7.10 -2.68 15.05
C ALA A 214 7.63 -1.53 14.16
N ASP A 215 7.39 -1.65 12.86
CA ASP A 215 7.68 -0.61 11.88
C ASP A 215 6.62 0.51 11.91
N ASN A 216 6.90 1.56 11.16
CA ASN A 216 5.89 2.46 10.65
C ASN A 216 5.75 2.26 9.13
N VAL A 217 4.60 2.57 8.58
CA VAL A 217 4.46 2.71 7.13
C VAL A 217 4.72 4.17 6.79
N GLU A 218 5.68 4.39 5.91
CA GLU A 218 6.11 5.73 5.50
C GLU A 218 5.68 6.05 4.08
N THR A 219 5.36 7.33 3.86
CA THR A 219 5.23 7.90 2.53
C THR A 219 6.62 8.29 2.04
N LEU A 220 7.06 7.68 0.93
CA LEU A 220 8.31 8.02 0.25
C LEU A 220 8.02 8.73 -1.06
N ALA A 221 8.78 9.79 -1.35
CA ALA A 221 8.69 10.56 -2.57
C ALA A 221 10.04 10.57 -3.32
N ARG A 222 9.96 10.76 -4.65
CA ARG A 222 11.16 11.05 -5.44
C ARG A 222 11.80 12.37 -5.04
N THR A 223 13.08 12.47 -5.23
CA THR A 223 13.78 13.76 -5.07
C THR A 223 13.20 14.80 -6.03
N GLY A 224 12.94 16.01 -5.53
CA GLY A 224 12.41 17.13 -6.30
C GLY A 224 10.88 17.24 -6.34
N LEU A 225 10.12 16.28 -5.84
CA LEU A 225 8.64 16.34 -5.85
C LEU A 225 8.10 17.62 -5.21
N GLU A 226 8.68 18.06 -4.07
CA GLU A 226 8.26 19.30 -3.40
C GLU A 226 8.37 20.55 -4.29
N ALA A 227 9.42 20.61 -5.13
CA ALA A 227 9.63 21.73 -6.03
C ALA A 227 8.72 21.65 -7.28
N ASP A 228 8.50 20.44 -7.80
CA ASP A 228 7.75 20.21 -9.03
C ASP A 228 6.23 20.27 -8.78
N MET A 229 5.78 19.68 -7.67
CA MET A 229 4.38 19.52 -7.28
C MET A 229 4.14 19.86 -5.80
N PRO A 230 4.31 21.13 -5.40
CA PRO A 230 4.25 21.54 -4.00
C PRO A 230 2.90 21.24 -3.34
N GLU A 231 1.78 21.29 -4.08
CA GLU A 231 0.45 20.98 -3.53
C GLU A 231 0.25 19.48 -3.27
N VAL A 232 0.82 18.60 -4.12
CA VAL A 232 0.85 17.15 -3.88
C VAL A 232 1.69 16.86 -2.65
N TYR A 233 2.92 17.39 -2.62
CA TYR A 233 3.83 17.20 -1.49
C TYR A 233 3.20 17.67 -0.16
N ASP A 234 2.49 18.80 -0.18
CA ASP A 234 1.78 19.34 0.98
C ASP A 234 0.66 18.39 1.48
N VAL A 235 -0.10 17.76 0.58
CA VAL A 235 -1.06 16.69 0.93
C VAL A 235 -0.32 15.52 1.58
N LEU A 236 0.79 15.05 1.00
CA LEU A 236 1.55 13.93 1.52
C LEU A 236 2.12 14.20 2.92
N THR A 237 2.50 15.45 3.23
CA THR A 237 2.95 15.83 4.58
C THR A 237 1.86 15.74 5.63
N ARG A 238 0.60 15.80 5.24
CA ARG A 238 -0.57 15.68 6.12
C ARG A 238 -1.22 14.31 6.09
N PHE A 239 -0.99 13.52 5.03
CA PHE A 239 -1.59 12.20 4.88
C PHE A 239 -1.17 11.24 5.99
N HIS A 240 -2.11 10.87 6.83
CA HIS A 240 -1.93 9.89 7.90
C HIS A 240 -3.28 9.33 8.33
N TRP A 241 -3.26 8.12 8.83
CA TRP A 241 -4.46 7.46 9.35
C TRP A 241 -4.16 6.53 10.52
N THR A 242 -5.20 5.97 11.10
CA THR A 242 -5.11 5.03 12.20
C THR A 242 -5.29 3.60 11.70
N HIS A 243 -4.96 2.62 12.54
CA HIS A 243 -5.27 1.22 12.25
C HIS A 243 -6.76 1.00 11.97
N GLU A 244 -7.66 1.70 12.68
CA GLU A 244 -9.10 1.61 12.48
C GLU A 244 -9.52 2.12 11.11
N ASP A 245 -8.95 3.22 10.66
CA ASP A 245 -9.23 3.81 9.35
C ASP A 245 -8.90 2.81 8.22
N ILE A 246 -7.66 2.33 8.18
CA ILE A 246 -7.20 1.42 7.11
C ILE A 246 -7.90 0.06 7.17
N GLN A 247 -8.15 -0.47 8.39
CA GLN A 247 -8.90 -1.71 8.57
C GLN A 247 -10.34 -1.60 8.06
N SER A 248 -10.97 -0.43 8.21
CA SER A 248 -12.31 -0.18 7.69
C SER A 248 -12.37 -0.32 6.16
N VAL A 249 -11.39 0.25 5.44
CA VAL A 249 -11.30 0.12 3.98
C VAL A 249 -11.02 -1.33 3.58
N MET A 250 -10.03 -1.97 4.22
CA MET A 250 -9.70 -3.39 3.95
C MET A 250 -10.88 -4.33 4.21
N HIS A 251 -11.69 -4.05 5.24
CA HIS A 251 -12.89 -4.84 5.55
C HIS A 251 -13.94 -4.75 4.44
N ASP A 252 -14.17 -3.56 3.90
CA ASP A 252 -15.09 -3.37 2.78
C ASP A 252 -14.58 -4.10 1.52
N MET A 253 -13.29 -4.04 1.23
CA MET A 253 -12.65 -4.77 0.13
C MET A 253 -12.79 -6.30 0.30
N GLU A 254 -12.52 -6.82 1.50
CA GLU A 254 -12.69 -8.27 1.80
C GLU A 254 -14.14 -8.72 1.64
N SER A 255 -15.09 -7.84 1.95
CA SER A 255 -16.53 -8.09 1.78
C SER A 255 -16.99 -8.08 0.31
N GLY A 256 -16.08 -7.85 -0.64
CA GLY A 256 -16.30 -7.90 -2.08
C GLY A 256 -16.55 -6.55 -2.74
N MET A 257 -16.32 -5.44 -2.05
CA MET A 257 -16.35 -4.12 -2.65
C MET A 257 -15.07 -3.89 -3.46
N ALA A 258 -15.17 -3.23 -4.61
CA ALA A 258 -13.99 -2.85 -5.38
C ALA A 258 -13.12 -1.85 -4.57
N PRO A 259 -11.79 -1.88 -4.67
CA PRO A 259 -10.91 -1.01 -3.89
C PRO A 259 -11.23 0.48 -4.04
N GLU A 260 -11.53 0.93 -5.24
CA GLU A 260 -11.93 2.30 -5.54
C GLU A 260 -13.25 2.69 -4.87
N ASP A 261 -14.23 1.77 -4.82
CA ASP A 261 -15.52 1.99 -4.15
C ASP A 261 -15.37 2.02 -2.62
N ALA A 262 -14.50 1.14 -2.06
CA ALA A 262 -14.21 1.10 -0.63
C ALA A 262 -13.50 2.40 -0.18
N ALA A 263 -12.56 2.89 -0.99
CA ALA A 263 -11.88 4.17 -0.77
C ALA A 263 -12.87 5.34 -0.84
N ALA A 264 -13.72 5.40 -1.87
CA ALA A 264 -14.75 6.43 -2.02
C ALA A 264 -15.70 6.47 -0.82
N LYS A 265 -16.18 5.30 -0.39
CA LYS A 265 -17.04 5.16 0.80
C LYS A 265 -16.36 5.67 2.07
N TRP A 266 -15.08 5.33 2.28
CA TRP A 266 -14.34 5.79 3.44
C TRP A 266 -14.17 7.33 3.41
N ILE A 267 -13.80 7.89 2.27
CA ILE A 267 -13.64 9.34 2.05
C ILE A 267 -14.95 10.10 2.33
N GLU A 268 -16.09 9.58 1.86
CA GLU A 268 -17.41 10.17 2.12
C GLU A 268 -17.77 10.18 3.61
N ASN A 269 -17.34 9.15 4.36
CA ASN A 269 -17.63 9.02 5.78
C ASN A 269 -16.61 9.76 6.69
N ASN A 270 -15.49 10.23 6.14
CA ASN A 270 -14.43 10.90 6.88
C ASN A 270 -14.04 12.28 6.31
N PRO A 271 -15.01 13.16 6.02
CA PRO A 271 -14.74 14.43 5.33
C PRO A 271 -13.81 15.36 6.11
N GLU A 272 -13.87 15.36 7.45
CA GLU A 272 -13.00 16.20 8.28
C GLU A 272 -11.52 15.82 8.12
N LYS A 273 -11.22 14.53 8.12
CA LYS A 273 -9.85 14.03 7.93
C LYS A 273 -9.34 14.29 6.50
N VAL A 274 -10.20 14.08 5.50
CA VAL A 274 -9.87 14.38 4.10
C VAL A 274 -9.62 15.87 3.89
N ASN A 275 -10.41 16.75 4.47
CA ASN A 275 -10.21 18.20 4.42
C ASN A 275 -8.89 18.60 5.11
N GLU A 276 -8.55 17.98 6.25
CA GLU A 276 -7.26 18.17 6.92
C GLU A 276 -6.10 17.84 5.95
N TRP A 277 -6.17 16.71 5.24
CA TRP A 277 -5.13 16.31 4.27
C TRP A 277 -5.06 17.26 3.08
N LEU A 278 -6.21 17.72 2.59
CA LEU A 278 -6.29 18.71 1.51
C LEU A 278 -5.83 20.12 1.94
N GLY A 279 -5.73 20.40 3.25
CA GLY A 279 -5.45 21.72 3.80
C GLY A 279 -6.63 22.67 3.68
N GLU A 280 -7.83 22.14 3.72
CA GLU A 280 -9.10 22.88 3.65
C GLU A 280 -9.67 23.03 5.07
N GLU A 281 -10.20 24.23 5.41
CA GLU A 281 -10.82 24.52 6.72
C GLU A 281 -12.29 24.06 6.79
#